data_5cfeda6e59d78a69e8c59f85baeb842d
#
_entry.id   5cfeda6e59d78a69e8c59f85baeb842d
#
_cell.length_a   1.000
_cell.length_b   1.000
_cell.length_c   1.000
_cell.angle_alpha   90.00
_cell.angle_beta   90.00
_cell.angle_gamma   90.00
#
_symmetry.space_group_name_H-M   'P 1'
#
loop_
_entity.id
_entity.type
_entity.pdbx_description
1 polymer ?
#
loop_
_entity_poly.entity_id
_entity_poly.type
_entity_poly.pdbx_seq_one_letter_code
_entity_poly.pdbx_strand_id
1 'polypeptide(L)'
;EEIRRIQKETKITTVFVTHDQEEAMSISDMIVVMKLGVVQQIGKPQEVYDSPTNLFVAKFLGTPPINVFSGRVQGEKLFIGDSAVMDVPGVADQEVTVGIRPEGFLLDEQGPLKCTLSNVEVMGRDVSVVSTHESSLNPIIRSIINADHQVEIAGDTVRYTLKPHKVFLFHKETEERIY
;
A
#
# COMPACT_ATOMS: atom_id res chain seq x y z
N GLU A 1 -23.84 -8.75 -5.29
CA GLU A 1 -23.95 -10.24 -5.45
C GLU A 1 -24.88 -10.63 -6.59
N GLU A 2 -26.02 -9.99 -6.78
CA GLU A 2 -27.01 -10.36 -7.79
C GLU A 2 -26.52 -10.18 -9.23
N ILE A 3 -25.81 -9.08 -9.55
CA ILE A 3 -25.20 -8.82 -10.86
C ILE A 3 -24.22 -9.95 -11.24
N ARG A 4 -23.38 -10.36 -10.30
CA ARG A 4 -22.42 -11.46 -10.56
C ARG A 4 -23.12 -12.80 -10.77
N ARG A 5 -24.21 -13.06 -10.05
CA ARG A 5 -25.03 -14.26 -10.24
C ARG A 5 -25.64 -14.31 -11.64
N ILE A 6 -26.30 -13.21 -12.06
CA ILE A 6 -26.92 -13.10 -13.39
C ILE A 6 -25.88 -13.27 -14.50
N GLN A 7 -24.72 -12.61 -14.36
CA GLN A 7 -23.63 -12.72 -15.34
C GLN A 7 -23.13 -14.16 -15.47
N LYS A 8 -22.97 -14.89 -14.35
CA LYS A 8 -22.55 -16.31 -14.37
C LYS A 8 -23.59 -17.22 -15.02
N GLU A 9 -24.86 -16.98 -14.76
CA GLU A 9 -25.98 -17.75 -15.34
C GLU A 9 -26.12 -17.51 -16.83
N THR A 10 -26.00 -16.26 -17.27
CA THR A 10 -26.20 -15.86 -18.66
C THR A 10 -24.94 -15.93 -19.52
N LYS A 11 -23.75 -15.98 -18.89
CA LYS A 11 -22.42 -15.92 -19.54
C LYS A 11 -22.23 -14.68 -20.47
N ILE A 12 -22.95 -13.61 -20.22
CA ILE A 12 -22.85 -12.36 -20.96
C ILE A 12 -21.64 -11.58 -20.47
N THR A 13 -20.85 -11.02 -21.40
CA THR A 13 -19.82 -10.05 -21.08
C THR A 13 -20.46 -8.77 -20.58
N THR A 14 -20.17 -8.40 -19.34
CA THR A 14 -20.78 -7.25 -18.67
C THR A 14 -19.71 -6.24 -18.31
N VAL A 15 -19.92 -4.98 -18.69
CA VAL A 15 -19.08 -3.85 -18.30
C VAL A 15 -19.83 -3.04 -17.24
N PHE A 16 -19.17 -2.85 -16.09
CA PHE A 16 -19.71 -2.11 -14.98
C PHE A 16 -18.81 -0.92 -14.65
N VAL A 17 -19.38 0.28 -14.58
CA VAL A 17 -18.66 1.51 -14.28
C VAL A 17 -19.04 1.94 -12.86
N THR A 18 -18.06 2.07 -12.00
CA THR A 18 -18.26 2.49 -10.60
C THR A 18 -17.07 3.33 -10.12
N HIS A 19 -17.32 4.19 -9.14
CA HIS A 19 -16.27 4.86 -8.37
C HIS A 19 -15.99 4.15 -7.04
N ASP A 20 -16.75 3.11 -6.73
CA ASP A 20 -16.55 2.27 -5.54
C ASP A 20 -15.56 1.15 -5.84
N GLN A 21 -14.33 1.29 -5.30
CA GLN A 21 -13.27 0.32 -5.50
C GLN A 21 -13.57 -1.05 -4.88
N GLU A 22 -14.23 -1.09 -3.71
CA GLU A 22 -14.56 -2.35 -3.04
C GLU A 22 -15.55 -3.16 -3.86
N GLU A 23 -16.55 -2.47 -4.43
CA GLU A 23 -17.50 -3.09 -5.33
C GLU A 23 -16.80 -3.62 -6.58
N ALA A 24 -15.96 -2.80 -7.25
CA ALA A 24 -15.21 -3.21 -8.43
C ALA A 24 -14.30 -4.41 -8.14
N MET A 25 -13.57 -4.38 -7.04
CA MET A 25 -12.64 -5.45 -6.63
C MET A 25 -13.37 -6.78 -6.33
N SER A 26 -14.58 -6.71 -5.75
CA SER A 26 -15.30 -7.90 -5.29
C SER A 26 -16.08 -8.63 -6.38
N ILE A 27 -16.59 -7.91 -7.39
CA ILE A 27 -17.49 -8.50 -8.40
C ILE A 27 -16.83 -8.74 -9.77
N SER A 28 -15.71 -8.10 -10.06
CA SER A 28 -15.10 -8.11 -11.38
C SER A 28 -14.10 -9.26 -11.56
N ASP A 29 -14.06 -9.82 -12.77
CA ASP A 29 -12.99 -10.73 -13.18
C ASP A 29 -11.75 -9.95 -13.64
N MET A 30 -11.98 -8.79 -14.27
CA MET A 30 -10.96 -7.85 -14.70
C MET A 30 -11.39 -6.44 -14.33
N ILE A 31 -10.43 -5.60 -13.93
CA ILE A 31 -10.65 -4.17 -13.69
C ILE A 31 -9.83 -3.32 -14.66
N VAL A 32 -10.37 -2.16 -14.98
CA VAL A 32 -9.70 -1.11 -15.75
C VAL A 32 -9.67 0.13 -14.88
N VAL A 33 -8.49 0.51 -14.44
CA VAL A 33 -8.28 1.76 -13.67
C VAL A 33 -8.06 2.89 -14.64
N MET A 34 -8.86 3.95 -14.53
CA MET A 34 -8.82 5.11 -15.43
C MET A 34 -8.57 6.40 -14.65
N LYS A 35 -7.84 7.31 -15.26
CA LYS A 35 -7.61 8.68 -14.77
C LYS A 35 -7.87 9.67 -15.91
N LEU A 36 -8.87 10.53 -15.75
CA LEU A 36 -9.21 11.56 -16.72
C LEU A 36 -9.34 11.04 -18.18
N GLY A 37 -10.04 9.91 -18.34
CA GLY A 37 -10.26 9.28 -19.63
C GLY A 37 -9.10 8.43 -20.17
N VAL A 38 -7.98 8.37 -19.45
CA VAL A 38 -6.79 7.59 -19.82
C VAL A 38 -6.71 6.32 -18.98
N VAL A 39 -6.57 5.18 -19.63
CA VAL A 39 -6.36 3.89 -18.97
C VAL A 39 -4.98 3.88 -18.28
N GLN A 40 -4.97 3.59 -16.99
CA GLN A 40 -3.75 3.50 -16.20
C GLN A 40 -3.25 2.06 -16.08
N GLN A 41 -4.16 1.13 -15.82
CA GLN A 41 -3.83 -0.29 -15.69
C GLN A 41 -5.07 -1.16 -15.94
N ILE A 42 -4.85 -2.34 -16.51
CA ILE A 42 -5.86 -3.38 -16.72
C ILE A 42 -5.31 -4.67 -16.12
N GLY A 43 -6.11 -5.41 -15.38
CA GLY A 43 -5.72 -6.70 -14.83
C GLY A 43 -6.79 -7.29 -13.91
N LYS A 44 -6.48 -8.45 -13.37
CA LYS A 44 -7.31 -9.00 -12.30
C LYS A 44 -7.20 -8.11 -11.06
N PRO A 45 -8.28 -7.95 -10.27
CA PRO A 45 -8.30 -7.06 -9.12
C PRO A 45 -7.08 -7.22 -8.21
N GLN A 46 -6.78 -8.45 -7.80
CA GLN A 46 -5.67 -8.72 -6.91
C GLN A 46 -4.29 -8.42 -7.54
N GLU A 47 -4.12 -8.73 -8.83
CA GLU A 47 -2.87 -8.43 -9.55
C GLU A 47 -2.61 -6.93 -9.64
N VAL A 48 -3.65 -6.13 -9.89
CA VAL A 48 -3.54 -4.67 -9.95
C VAL A 48 -3.23 -4.09 -8.56
N TYR A 49 -3.82 -4.66 -7.51
CA TYR A 49 -3.53 -4.27 -6.12
C TYR A 49 -2.10 -4.60 -5.72
N ASP A 50 -1.63 -5.82 -6.01
CA ASP A 50 -0.31 -6.32 -5.61
C ASP A 50 0.83 -5.81 -6.50
N SER A 51 0.52 -5.36 -7.72
CA SER A 51 1.51 -4.89 -8.69
C SER A 51 1.04 -3.64 -9.44
N PRO A 52 0.85 -2.51 -8.74
CA PRO A 52 0.44 -1.26 -9.37
C PRO A 52 1.54 -0.74 -10.31
N THR A 53 1.17 -0.25 -11.49
CA THR A 53 2.11 0.28 -12.49
C THR A 53 2.56 1.69 -12.19
N ASN A 54 1.80 2.44 -11.42
CA ASN A 54 2.13 3.81 -11.03
C ASN A 54 1.53 4.16 -9.66
N LEU A 55 1.95 5.30 -9.13
CA LEU A 55 1.50 5.79 -7.83
C LEU A 55 -0.01 6.07 -7.79
N PHE A 56 -0.60 6.54 -8.89
CA PHE A 56 -2.03 6.78 -8.96
C PHE A 56 -2.83 5.50 -8.70
N VAL A 57 -2.50 4.41 -9.40
CA VAL A 57 -3.15 3.10 -9.20
C VAL A 57 -2.94 2.60 -7.77
N ALA A 58 -1.72 2.72 -7.24
CA ALA A 58 -1.38 2.31 -5.89
C ALA A 58 -2.23 3.04 -4.84
N LYS A 59 -2.43 4.35 -5.01
CA LYS A 59 -3.23 5.20 -4.10
C LYS A 59 -4.73 4.99 -4.28
N PHE A 60 -5.17 4.69 -5.49
CA PHE A 60 -6.59 4.52 -5.81
C PHE A 60 -7.17 3.25 -5.23
N LEU A 61 -6.40 2.16 -5.19
CA LEU A 61 -6.85 0.84 -4.71
C LEU A 61 -6.37 0.55 -3.30
N GLY A 62 -7.28 0.08 -2.48
CA GLY A 62 -7.04 -0.38 -1.11
C GLY A 62 -7.71 0.47 -0.05
N THR A 63 -8.30 -0.19 0.95
CA THR A 63 -8.91 0.41 2.13
C THR A 63 -8.38 -0.30 3.38
N PRO A 64 -7.63 0.38 4.25
CA PRO A 64 -7.10 1.74 4.14
C PRO A 64 -6.18 1.97 2.94
N PRO A 65 -6.00 3.23 2.50
CA PRO A 65 -5.13 3.52 1.37
C PRO A 65 -3.66 3.26 1.68
N ILE A 66 -2.85 3.10 0.63
CA ILE A 66 -1.40 2.95 0.74
C ILE A 66 -0.78 4.15 1.48
N ASN A 67 0.19 3.88 2.35
CA ASN A 67 0.98 4.92 3.01
C ASN A 67 2.09 5.39 2.08
N VAL A 68 2.26 6.69 1.94
CA VAL A 68 3.20 7.30 1.00
C VAL A 68 4.25 8.10 1.74
N PHE A 69 5.53 7.87 1.40
CA PHE A 69 6.68 8.54 2.00
C PHE A 69 7.58 9.17 0.93
N SER A 70 8.28 10.20 1.31
CA SER A 70 9.47 10.65 0.60
C SER A 70 10.64 9.76 1.02
N GLY A 71 11.39 9.24 0.07
CA GLY A 71 12.54 8.40 0.32
C GLY A 71 13.66 8.61 -0.69
N ARG A 72 14.76 7.90 -0.50
CA ARG A 72 15.87 7.84 -1.43
C ARG A 72 16.46 6.43 -1.48
N VAL A 73 17.00 6.08 -2.63
CA VAL A 73 17.83 4.88 -2.79
C VAL A 73 19.27 5.32 -2.81
N GLN A 74 20.10 4.66 -2.03
CA GLN A 74 21.54 4.86 -1.98
C GLN A 74 22.25 3.53 -1.70
N GLY A 75 23.15 3.11 -2.59
CA GLY A 75 23.86 1.86 -2.45
C GLY A 75 22.93 0.64 -2.37
N GLU A 76 21.92 0.59 -3.24
CA GLU A 76 20.88 -0.47 -3.26
C GLU A 76 20.10 -0.63 -1.94
N LYS A 77 20.05 0.43 -1.14
CA LYS A 77 19.26 0.49 0.08
C LYS A 77 18.22 1.61 -0.01
N LEU A 78 17.00 1.29 0.44
CA LEU A 78 15.95 2.28 0.57
C LEU A 78 16.06 2.97 1.93
N PHE A 79 16.12 4.30 1.90
CA PHE A 79 16.10 5.16 3.08
C PHE A 79 14.75 5.89 3.17
N ILE A 80 14.17 5.89 4.35
CA ILE A 80 13.08 6.79 4.77
C ILE A 80 13.61 7.64 5.93
N GLY A 81 13.73 8.95 5.71
CA GLY A 81 14.52 9.79 6.60
C GLY A 81 15.98 9.34 6.60
N ASP A 82 16.55 9.17 7.78
CA ASP A 82 17.94 8.72 7.96
C ASP A 82 18.09 7.21 8.12
N SER A 83 16.99 6.47 8.07
CA SER A 83 16.98 5.02 8.32
C SER A 83 16.95 4.23 7.02
N ALA A 84 17.91 3.31 6.86
CA ALA A 84 17.87 2.28 5.83
C ALA A 84 16.82 1.23 6.23
N VAL A 85 15.70 1.19 5.51
CA VAL A 85 14.53 0.37 5.90
C VAL A 85 14.46 -0.97 5.19
N MET A 86 15.08 -1.11 4.03
CA MET A 86 15.20 -2.37 3.29
C MET A 86 16.22 -2.29 2.16
N ASP A 87 16.65 -3.45 1.67
CA ASP A 87 17.47 -3.56 0.46
C ASP A 87 16.59 -3.52 -0.79
N VAL A 88 17.08 -2.85 -1.83
CA VAL A 88 16.42 -2.71 -3.14
C VAL A 88 17.44 -2.99 -4.26
N PRO A 89 17.84 -4.25 -4.42
CA PRO A 89 18.91 -4.62 -5.36
C PRO A 89 18.56 -4.21 -6.80
N GLY A 90 19.55 -3.71 -7.52
CA GLY A 90 19.42 -3.27 -8.91
C GLY A 90 18.78 -1.91 -9.11
N VAL A 91 18.38 -1.22 -8.04
CA VAL A 91 17.85 0.15 -8.13
C VAL A 91 18.96 1.16 -7.99
N ALA A 92 19.09 2.06 -8.99
CA ALA A 92 20.10 3.12 -8.99
C ALA A 92 19.79 4.19 -7.91
N ASP A 93 20.86 4.85 -7.44
CA ASP A 93 20.77 5.94 -6.47
C ASP A 93 19.89 7.08 -7.02
N GLN A 94 18.82 7.38 -6.31
CA GLN A 94 17.87 8.43 -6.68
C GLN A 94 16.91 8.77 -5.54
N GLU A 95 16.26 9.93 -5.63
CA GLU A 95 15.09 10.23 -4.82
C GLU A 95 13.87 9.49 -5.37
N VAL A 96 13.03 8.96 -4.48
CA VAL A 96 11.85 8.17 -4.81
C VAL A 96 10.64 8.57 -3.97
N THR A 97 9.46 8.26 -4.49
CA THR A 97 8.24 8.17 -3.68
C THR A 97 8.04 6.72 -3.28
N VAL A 98 7.86 6.47 -1.99
CA VAL A 98 7.71 5.13 -1.43
C VAL A 98 6.26 4.88 -1.07
N GLY A 99 5.67 3.82 -1.59
CA GLY A 99 4.35 3.36 -1.19
C GLY A 99 4.45 2.08 -0.35
N ILE A 100 3.82 2.06 0.82
CA ILE A 100 3.78 0.89 1.70
C ILE A 100 2.32 0.55 1.99
N ARG A 101 1.90 -0.66 1.61
CA ARG A 101 0.54 -1.13 1.94
C ARG A 101 0.36 -1.21 3.45
N PRO A 102 -0.85 -0.98 3.99
CA PRO A 102 -1.09 -1.05 5.44
C PRO A 102 -0.65 -2.38 6.07
N GLU A 103 -0.84 -3.48 5.39
CA GLU A 103 -0.42 -4.83 5.81
C GLU A 103 1.08 -5.11 5.58
N GLY A 104 1.80 -4.15 5.02
CA GLY A 104 3.24 -4.25 4.73
C GLY A 104 4.15 -3.97 5.92
N PHE A 105 3.59 -3.54 7.04
CA PHE A 105 4.33 -3.25 8.26
C PHE A 105 4.35 -4.47 9.18
N LEU A 106 5.50 -4.77 9.75
CA LEU A 106 5.69 -5.76 10.81
C LEU A 106 6.19 -5.04 12.05
N LEU A 107 5.52 -5.24 13.18
CA LEU A 107 6.01 -4.72 14.46
C LEU A 107 7.31 -5.40 14.83
N ASP A 108 8.33 -4.62 15.13
CA ASP A 108 9.68 -5.08 15.45
C ASP A 108 10.36 -4.03 16.30
N GLU A 109 10.64 -4.35 17.56
CA GLU A 109 11.33 -3.44 18.50
C GLU A 109 12.69 -2.98 18.00
N GLN A 110 13.35 -3.79 17.16
CA GLN A 110 14.62 -3.49 16.51
C GLN A 110 14.44 -2.98 15.06
N GLY A 111 13.20 -2.83 14.62
CA GLY A 111 12.86 -2.40 13.26
C GLY A 111 13.48 -1.04 12.91
N PRO A 112 13.99 -0.89 11.68
CA PRO A 112 14.67 0.32 11.25
C PRO A 112 13.77 1.52 11.09
N LEU A 113 12.47 1.32 10.77
CA LEU A 113 11.52 2.41 10.60
C LEU A 113 10.88 2.76 11.94
N LYS A 114 11.30 3.89 12.50
CA LYS A 114 10.79 4.44 13.76
C LYS A 114 9.75 5.50 13.50
N CYS A 115 8.55 5.32 14.04
CA CYS A 115 7.44 6.26 13.92
C CYS A 115 6.97 6.72 15.32
N THR A 116 6.32 7.87 15.38
CA THR A 116 5.65 8.34 16.59
C THR A 116 4.25 7.74 16.63
N LEU A 117 3.96 7.02 17.71
CA LEU A 117 2.65 6.39 17.93
C LEU A 117 1.59 7.45 18.26
N SER A 118 0.45 7.39 17.60
CA SER A 118 -0.69 8.27 17.86
C SER A 118 -1.85 7.52 18.49
N ASN A 119 -2.20 6.34 17.96
CA ASN A 119 -3.35 5.57 18.43
C ASN A 119 -3.21 4.09 18.06
N VAL A 120 -3.93 3.24 18.78
CA VAL A 120 -4.08 1.81 18.51
C VAL A 120 -5.57 1.46 18.56
N GLU A 121 -6.10 0.94 17.46
CA GLU A 121 -7.50 0.57 17.32
C GLU A 121 -7.62 -0.93 17.08
N VAL A 122 -8.33 -1.63 17.96
CA VAL A 122 -8.59 -3.07 17.78
C VAL A 122 -9.77 -3.26 16.83
N MET A 123 -9.56 -3.96 15.73
CA MET A 123 -10.53 -4.20 14.67
C MET A 123 -10.76 -5.71 14.48
N GLY A 124 -11.40 -6.37 15.43
CA GLY A 124 -11.61 -7.82 15.38
C GLY A 124 -10.32 -8.61 15.49
N ARG A 125 -9.89 -9.25 14.40
CA ARG A 125 -8.64 -10.01 14.34
C ARG A 125 -7.40 -9.16 14.05
N ASP A 126 -7.60 -7.91 13.65
CA ASP A 126 -6.53 -7.02 13.28
C ASP A 126 -6.44 -5.84 14.23
N VAL A 127 -5.24 -5.31 14.35
CA VAL A 127 -4.96 -4.07 15.08
C VAL A 127 -4.51 -3.02 14.08
N SER A 128 -5.23 -1.90 14.05
CA SER A 128 -4.84 -0.72 13.31
C SER A 128 -3.97 0.15 14.19
N VAL A 129 -2.71 0.32 13.79
CA VAL A 129 -1.77 1.22 14.46
C VAL A 129 -1.68 2.50 13.67
N VAL A 130 -2.01 3.62 14.31
CA VAL A 130 -1.92 4.95 13.73
C VAL A 130 -0.68 5.64 14.26
N SER A 131 0.17 6.10 13.36
CA SER A 131 1.43 6.74 13.69
C SER A 131 1.75 7.89 12.74
N THR A 132 2.81 8.62 13.03
CA THR A 132 3.31 9.72 12.20
C THR A 132 4.82 9.58 11.98
N HIS A 133 5.30 10.14 10.87
CA HIS A 133 6.71 10.23 10.54
C HIS A 133 6.96 11.49 9.70
N GLU A 134 8.08 12.16 9.91
CA GLU A 134 8.41 13.42 9.21
C GLU A 134 8.49 13.29 7.67
N SER A 135 8.91 12.11 7.18
CA SER A 135 8.98 11.80 5.75
C SER A 135 7.67 11.31 5.15
N SER A 136 6.61 11.16 5.95
CA SER A 136 5.29 10.76 5.43
C SER A 136 4.66 11.91 4.64
N LEU A 137 4.15 11.59 3.46
CA LEU A 137 3.38 12.52 2.62
C LEU A 137 1.88 12.50 2.97
N ASN A 138 1.48 11.65 3.91
CA ASN A 138 0.14 11.60 4.46
C ASN A 138 0.15 12.15 5.89
N PRO A 139 -0.95 12.75 6.37
CA PRO A 139 -1.05 13.27 7.75
C PRO A 139 -0.85 12.20 8.81
N ILE A 140 -1.26 10.96 8.51
CA ILE A 140 -1.10 9.79 9.38
C ILE A 140 -0.62 8.60 8.55
N ILE A 141 0.08 7.68 9.24
CA ILE A 141 0.44 6.35 8.75
C ILE A 141 -0.51 5.37 9.42
N ARG A 142 -1.14 4.50 8.63
CA ARG A 142 -1.99 3.43 9.15
C ARG A 142 -1.40 2.09 8.76
N SER A 143 -0.99 1.32 9.76
CA SER A 143 -0.55 -0.06 9.59
C SER A 143 -1.58 -1.03 10.15
N ILE A 144 -1.79 -2.14 9.47
CA ILE A 144 -2.70 -3.22 9.87
C ILE A 144 -1.85 -4.41 10.28
N ILE A 145 -1.92 -4.75 11.56
CA ILE A 145 -1.14 -5.82 12.17
C ILE A 145 -2.10 -6.94 12.58
N ASN A 146 -1.74 -8.18 12.25
CA ASN A 146 -2.52 -9.34 12.70
C ASN A 146 -2.37 -9.50 14.23
N ALA A 147 -3.49 -9.55 14.93
CA ALA A 147 -3.55 -9.63 16.39
C ALA A 147 -3.21 -11.02 16.98
N ASP A 148 -2.89 -12.03 16.15
CA ASP A 148 -2.44 -13.34 16.62
C ASP A 148 -1.11 -13.26 17.41
N HIS A 149 -0.41 -12.14 17.31
CA HIS A 149 0.71 -11.79 18.17
C HIS A 149 0.22 -10.76 19.20
N GLN A 150 0.39 -11.05 20.49
CA GLN A 150 0.15 -10.08 21.55
C GLN A 150 1.07 -8.88 21.31
N VAL A 151 0.48 -7.82 20.77
CA VAL A 151 1.20 -6.59 20.48
C VAL A 151 1.08 -5.69 21.70
N GLU A 152 2.06 -5.75 22.58
CA GLU A 152 2.25 -4.73 23.61
C GLU A 152 2.93 -3.52 22.96
N ILE A 153 2.15 -2.59 22.44
CA ILE A 153 2.68 -1.29 22.04
C ILE A 153 2.62 -0.39 23.26
N ALA A 154 3.77 -0.18 23.87
CA ALA A 154 3.91 0.68 25.04
C ALA A 154 4.68 1.97 24.65
N GLY A 155 4.23 3.10 25.20
CA GLY A 155 4.87 4.39 24.98
C GLY A 155 4.36 5.16 23.76
N ASP A 156 5.17 6.10 23.29
CA ASP A 156 4.86 7.05 22.20
C ASP A 156 5.64 6.78 20.90
N THR A 157 6.28 5.63 20.83
CA THR A 157 7.11 5.20 19.68
C THR A 157 6.73 3.81 19.25
N VAL A 158 6.66 3.60 17.93
CA VAL A 158 6.48 2.29 17.29
C VAL A 158 7.58 2.08 16.25
N ARG A 159 8.08 0.85 16.16
CA ARG A 159 9.10 0.48 15.17
C ARG A 159 8.61 -0.64 14.28
N TYR A 160 9.05 -0.59 13.04
CA TYR A 160 8.65 -1.56 12.01
C TYR A 160 9.84 -2.09 11.22
N THR A 161 9.72 -3.35 10.86
CA THR A 161 10.34 -3.95 9.68
C THR A 161 9.29 -4.02 8.57
N LEU A 162 9.71 -3.92 7.32
CA LEU A 162 8.80 -3.89 6.16
C LEU A 162 8.80 -5.23 5.44
N LYS A 163 7.62 -5.61 4.90
CA LYS A 163 7.48 -6.74 3.97
C LYS A 163 7.84 -6.25 2.56
N PRO A 164 8.94 -6.75 1.94
CA PRO A 164 9.41 -6.21 0.66
C PRO A 164 8.37 -6.23 -0.46
N HIS A 165 7.54 -7.28 -0.54
CA HIS A 165 6.51 -7.43 -1.56
C HIS A 165 5.30 -6.49 -1.38
N LYS A 166 5.25 -5.71 -0.30
CA LYS A 166 4.22 -4.69 -0.02
C LYS A 166 4.77 -3.28 -0.04
N VAL A 167 6.03 -3.12 -0.47
CA VAL A 167 6.71 -1.84 -0.66
C VAL A 167 6.94 -1.61 -2.14
N PHE A 168 6.57 -0.43 -2.61
CA PHE A 168 6.70 -0.02 -4.00
C PHE A 168 7.47 1.29 -4.09
N LEU A 169 8.36 1.40 -5.08
CA LEU A 169 9.08 2.62 -5.38
C LEU A 169 8.58 3.21 -6.68
N PHE A 170 8.37 4.52 -6.67
CA PHE A 170 7.91 5.28 -7.82
C PHE A 170 8.87 6.43 -8.10
N HIS A 171 9.04 6.76 -9.36
CA HIS A 171 9.73 7.98 -9.76
C HIS A 171 9.05 9.19 -9.13
N LYS A 172 9.86 10.09 -8.55
CA LYS A 172 9.36 11.26 -7.84
C LYS A 172 8.53 12.19 -8.74
N GLU A 173 8.91 12.32 -10.01
CA GLU A 173 8.28 13.25 -10.96
C GLU A 173 7.24 12.56 -11.84
N THR A 174 7.55 11.41 -12.42
CA THR A 174 6.65 10.71 -13.36
C THR A 174 5.62 9.83 -12.67
N GLU A 175 5.85 9.50 -11.39
CA GLU A 175 5.04 8.57 -10.62
C GLU A 175 5.00 7.13 -11.18
N GLU A 176 5.81 6.83 -12.17
CA GLU A 176 5.94 5.47 -12.72
C GLU A 176 6.69 4.56 -11.74
N ARG A 177 6.31 3.29 -11.72
CA ARG A 177 6.93 2.31 -10.84
C ARG A 177 8.37 2.01 -11.23
N ILE A 178 9.26 1.96 -10.24
CA ILE A 178 10.67 1.59 -10.35
C ILE A 178 10.91 0.17 -9.82
N TYR A 179 10.24 -0.15 -8.68
CA TYR A 179 10.47 -1.39 -7.92
C TYR A 179 9.18 -1.94 -7.32
#